data_0048f9efd51c117b70cd3d71f0b24462
#
_entry.id   0048f9efd51c117b70cd3d71f0b24462
#
_cell.length_a   1.000
_cell.length_b   1.000
_cell.length_c   1.000
_cell.angle_alpha   90.00
_cell.angle_beta   90.00
_cell.angle_gamma   90.00
#
_symmetry.space_group_name_H-M   'P 1'
#
loop_
_entity.id
_entity.type
_entity.pdbx_description
1 polymer ?
#
loop_
_entity_poly.entity_id
_entity_poly.type
_entity_poly.pdbx_seq_one_letter_code
_entity_poly.pdbx_strand_id
1 'polypeptide(L)'
;MPTIHDTRHYHLHHPIDLMTEFTVCESLGDPGSPTLRALGMTRTYGAVLGDRLRERGFLRQGCRLCEIGGGYGSLMRGLMDAHGGLVERMAMVDLSRALLGRQRHALNPWRDRAVFVLGDALEVLPAVSGVDLFLINEMIGDLPVWTDLHPKSLPPEAAALVERYRLAIPEEGPFHLNIGAIRLVEAVCRKNIPAFISEHASDPIIPREMPFLARGLATGGWPREIRLTAHSEYTIRFSHLEQVARALGRKAETGSLLELIGYSSVEKARFIFNARACSTDEQALVFEFLDHVREYRWLTIE
;
A
#
# COMPACT_ATOMS: atom_id res chain seq x y z
N MET A 1 -5.18 27.56 7.06
CA MET A 1 -3.96 27.36 7.88
C MET A 1 -3.56 25.90 7.80
N PRO A 2 -2.27 25.56 7.71
CA PRO A 2 -1.84 24.17 7.68
C PRO A 2 -2.35 23.40 8.90
N THR A 3 -2.85 22.19 8.68
CA THR A 3 -3.32 21.30 9.74
C THR A 3 -2.75 19.89 9.51
N ILE A 4 -2.76 19.06 10.56
CA ILE A 4 -2.45 17.65 10.43
C ILE A 4 -3.78 16.90 10.34
N HIS A 5 -3.97 16.18 9.25
CA HIS A 5 -5.02 15.18 9.13
C HIS A 5 -4.49 13.86 9.71
N ASP A 6 -5.30 13.19 10.53
CA ASP A 6 -4.93 11.94 11.20
C ASP A 6 -6.18 11.07 11.38
N THR A 7 -6.15 9.85 10.87
CA THR A 7 -7.25 8.88 10.95
C THR A 7 -7.18 7.98 12.18
N ARG A 8 -6.14 8.11 13.03
CA ARG A 8 -5.90 7.27 14.19
C ARG A 8 -7.13 7.10 15.09
N HIS A 9 -7.82 8.19 15.38
CA HIS A 9 -9.03 8.15 16.23
C HIS A 9 -10.12 7.27 15.59
N TYR A 10 -10.30 7.39 14.28
CA TYR A 10 -11.26 6.58 13.53
C TYR A 10 -10.95 5.08 13.67
N HIS A 11 -9.72 4.66 13.34
CA HIS A 11 -9.31 3.26 13.41
C HIS A 11 -9.35 2.65 14.81
N LEU A 12 -9.16 3.46 15.86
CA LEU A 12 -9.23 3.00 17.25
C LEU A 12 -10.67 2.75 17.73
N HIS A 13 -11.64 3.55 17.26
CA HIS A 13 -12.95 3.65 17.92
C HIS A 13 -14.14 3.28 17.03
N HIS A 14 -13.95 3.23 15.71
CA HIS A 14 -15.03 2.91 14.80
C HIS A 14 -14.93 1.47 14.26
N PRO A 15 -16.07 0.82 13.98
CA PRO A 15 -16.08 -0.43 13.26
C PRO A 15 -15.61 -0.17 11.82
N ILE A 16 -14.57 -0.89 11.40
CA ILE A 16 -14.02 -0.78 10.06
C ILE A 16 -14.61 -1.89 9.22
N ASP A 17 -15.22 -1.53 8.10
CA ASP A 17 -15.73 -2.48 7.10
C ASP A 17 -15.08 -2.21 5.75
N LEU A 18 -14.02 -2.96 5.45
CA LEU A 18 -13.27 -2.86 4.20
C LEU A 18 -14.08 -3.29 2.97
N MET A 19 -15.27 -3.89 3.16
CA MET A 19 -16.16 -4.22 2.04
C MET A 19 -16.92 -3.01 1.48
N THR A 20 -16.87 -1.88 2.17
CA THR A 20 -17.44 -0.60 1.69
C THR A 20 -16.46 0.25 0.90
N GLU A 21 -15.22 -0.22 0.79
CA GLU A 21 -14.11 0.47 0.14
C GLU A 21 -13.44 -0.48 -0.87
N PHE A 22 -12.83 0.10 -1.91
CA PHE A 22 -12.02 -0.69 -2.82
C PHE A 22 -10.66 -0.99 -2.16
N THR A 23 -10.30 -2.27 -2.07
CA THR A 23 -8.96 -2.72 -1.72
C THR A 23 -8.48 -3.80 -2.69
N VAL A 24 -7.21 -3.77 -3.03
CA VAL A 24 -6.58 -4.81 -3.86
C VAL A 24 -6.58 -6.14 -3.11
N CYS A 25 -6.32 -6.07 -1.80
CA CYS A 25 -6.27 -7.25 -0.94
C CYS A 25 -7.58 -8.02 -0.92
N GLU A 26 -8.73 -7.35 -0.78
CA GLU A 26 -10.02 -8.03 -0.75
C GLU A 26 -10.52 -8.37 -2.16
N SER A 27 -10.25 -7.52 -3.15
CA SER A 27 -10.62 -7.79 -4.55
C SER A 27 -9.93 -9.04 -5.11
N LEU A 28 -8.67 -9.29 -4.74
CA LEU A 28 -7.85 -10.40 -5.22
C LEU A 28 -7.44 -11.40 -4.12
N GLY A 29 -8.06 -11.33 -2.95
CA GLY A 29 -7.68 -12.12 -1.77
C GLY A 29 -8.24 -13.54 -1.74
N ASP A 30 -9.27 -13.84 -2.51
CA ASP A 30 -9.92 -15.14 -2.56
C ASP A 30 -9.82 -15.75 -3.96
N PRO A 31 -9.41 -17.05 -4.11
CA PRO A 31 -9.39 -17.73 -5.41
C PRO A 31 -10.75 -17.75 -6.12
N GLY A 32 -11.85 -17.68 -5.36
CA GLY A 32 -13.21 -17.60 -5.86
C GLY A 32 -13.71 -16.20 -6.18
N SER A 33 -12.89 -15.14 -5.96
CA SER A 33 -13.29 -13.76 -6.19
C SER A 33 -13.82 -13.53 -7.61
N PRO A 34 -14.98 -12.87 -7.77
CA PRO A 34 -15.48 -12.45 -9.07
C PRO A 34 -14.50 -11.56 -9.83
N THR A 35 -13.85 -10.62 -9.14
CA THR A 35 -12.84 -9.71 -9.70
C THR A 35 -11.65 -10.48 -10.25
N LEU A 36 -11.12 -11.42 -9.48
CA LEU A 36 -9.97 -12.23 -9.88
C LEU A 36 -10.29 -13.02 -11.17
N ARG A 37 -11.50 -13.63 -11.24
CA ARG A 37 -11.97 -14.32 -12.45
C ARG A 37 -12.17 -13.38 -13.64
N ALA A 38 -12.79 -12.21 -13.42
CA ALA A 38 -13.02 -11.21 -14.47
C ALA A 38 -11.70 -10.72 -15.10
N LEU A 39 -10.64 -10.61 -14.29
CA LEU A 39 -9.30 -10.27 -14.73
C LEU A 39 -8.56 -11.43 -15.42
N GLY A 40 -9.13 -12.64 -15.42
CA GLY A 40 -8.46 -13.84 -15.96
C GLY A 40 -7.28 -14.32 -15.09
N MET A 41 -7.25 -13.94 -13.83
CA MET A 41 -6.22 -14.35 -12.87
C MET A 41 -6.68 -15.61 -12.13
N THR A 42 -5.72 -16.48 -11.79
CA THR A 42 -5.97 -17.73 -11.07
C THR A 42 -5.34 -17.77 -9.69
N ARG A 43 -4.52 -16.77 -9.35
CA ARG A 43 -3.76 -16.71 -8.10
C ARG A 43 -4.10 -15.43 -7.35
N THR A 44 -4.24 -15.56 -6.03
CA THR A 44 -4.50 -14.42 -5.15
C THR A 44 -3.35 -13.42 -5.15
N TYR A 45 -3.63 -12.18 -4.76
CA TYR A 45 -2.61 -11.13 -4.67
C TYR A 45 -1.44 -11.55 -3.77
N GLY A 46 -1.73 -12.09 -2.59
CA GLY A 46 -0.68 -12.57 -1.67
C GLY A 46 0.21 -13.66 -2.27
N ALA A 47 -0.37 -14.58 -3.06
CA ALA A 47 0.40 -15.61 -3.75
C ALA A 47 1.31 -15.02 -4.83
N VAL A 48 0.82 -14.07 -5.61
CA VAL A 48 1.60 -13.39 -6.66
C VAL A 48 2.70 -12.53 -6.05
N LEU A 49 2.37 -11.76 -5.01
CA LEU A 49 3.38 -10.98 -4.29
C LEU A 49 4.47 -11.88 -3.71
N GLY A 50 4.11 -13.01 -3.10
CA GLY A 50 5.08 -13.99 -2.59
C GLY A 50 6.04 -14.51 -3.66
N ASP A 51 5.58 -14.76 -4.90
CA ASP A 51 6.47 -15.10 -6.03
C ASP A 51 7.47 -13.99 -6.31
N ARG A 52 6.99 -12.73 -6.41
CA ARG A 52 7.84 -11.58 -6.71
C ARG A 52 8.88 -11.34 -5.62
N LEU A 53 8.48 -11.48 -4.36
CA LEU A 53 9.40 -11.36 -3.22
C LEU A 53 10.44 -12.49 -3.21
N ARG A 54 10.06 -13.71 -3.61
CA ARG A 54 10.98 -14.84 -3.76
C ARG A 54 11.96 -14.64 -4.91
N GLU A 55 11.48 -14.22 -6.07
CA GLU A 55 12.30 -13.92 -7.25
C GLU A 55 13.36 -12.85 -6.94
N ARG A 56 13.04 -11.89 -6.08
CA ARG A 56 13.95 -10.83 -5.63
C ARG A 56 14.83 -11.22 -4.44
N GLY A 57 14.67 -12.43 -3.89
CA GLY A 57 15.43 -12.92 -2.75
C GLY A 57 14.99 -12.40 -1.38
N PHE A 58 13.88 -11.66 -1.29
CA PHE A 58 13.33 -11.18 -0.02
C PHE A 58 12.63 -12.31 0.76
N LEU A 59 11.85 -13.15 0.07
CA LEU A 59 11.18 -14.30 0.66
C LEU A 59 12.06 -15.55 0.46
N ARG A 60 12.67 -16.02 1.53
CA ARG A 60 13.59 -17.17 1.55
C ARG A 60 13.23 -18.14 2.68
N GLN A 61 13.84 -19.31 2.67
CA GLN A 61 13.64 -20.32 3.70
C GLN A 61 13.92 -19.76 5.11
N GLY A 62 13.00 -19.99 6.03
CA GLY A 62 13.09 -19.51 7.41
C GLY A 62 12.80 -18.01 7.58
N CYS A 63 12.18 -17.36 6.56
CA CYS A 63 11.86 -15.94 6.60
C CYS A 63 10.84 -15.62 7.70
N ARG A 64 11.10 -14.54 8.44
CA ARG A 64 10.20 -13.99 9.46
C ARG A 64 9.60 -12.70 8.94
N LEU A 65 8.29 -12.71 8.74
CA LEU A 65 7.54 -11.62 8.14
C LEU A 65 6.91 -10.72 9.21
N CYS A 66 6.75 -9.45 8.91
CA CYS A 66 5.89 -8.55 9.65
C CYS A 66 5.01 -7.77 8.68
N GLU A 67 3.70 -7.98 8.75
CA GLU A 67 2.72 -7.17 8.03
C GLU A 67 2.19 -6.08 8.96
N ILE A 68 2.15 -4.85 8.46
CA ILE A 68 1.65 -3.67 9.17
C ILE A 68 0.41 -3.18 8.45
N GLY A 69 -0.73 -3.08 9.17
CA GLY A 69 -2.01 -2.70 8.59
C GLY A 69 -2.59 -3.80 7.70
N GLY A 70 -2.67 -5.04 8.21
CA GLY A 70 -3.02 -6.21 7.41
C GLY A 70 -4.51 -6.34 7.05
N GLY A 71 -5.37 -5.34 7.31
CA GLY A 71 -6.80 -5.38 6.99
C GLY A 71 -7.48 -6.65 7.51
N TYR A 72 -8.17 -7.39 6.65
CA TYR A 72 -8.77 -8.69 7.02
C TYR A 72 -7.77 -9.86 7.05
N GLY A 73 -6.51 -9.63 6.68
CA GLY A 73 -5.46 -10.65 6.64
C GLY A 73 -5.37 -11.40 5.31
N SER A 74 -6.04 -10.91 4.27
CA SER A 74 -6.14 -11.59 2.97
C SER A 74 -4.81 -11.67 2.24
N LEU A 75 -3.95 -10.64 2.32
CA LEU A 75 -2.61 -10.64 1.75
C LEU A 75 -1.75 -11.74 2.39
N MET A 76 -1.59 -11.71 3.72
CA MET A 76 -0.78 -12.70 4.44
C MET A 76 -1.33 -14.11 4.26
N ARG A 77 -2.66 -14.30 4.28
CA ARG A 77 -3.29 -15.59 4.02
C ARG A 77 -2.89 -16.14 2.66
N GLY A 78 -3.05 -15.35 1.59
CA GLY A 78 -2.69 -15.78 0.25
C GLY A 78 -1.20 -16.07 0.08
N LEU A 79 -0.33 -15.31 0.76
CA LEU A 79 1.11 -15.57 0.81
C LEU A 79 1.41 -16.89 1.55
N MET A 80 0.79 -17.12 2.70
CA MET A 80 0.99 -18.34 3.48
C MET A 80 0.45 -19.58 2.81
N ASP A 81 -0.70 -19.49 2.11
CA ASP A 81 -1.26 -20.60 1.33
C ASP A 81 -0.28 -21.06 0.23
N ALA A 82 0.38 -20.11 -0.44
CA ALA A 82 1.28 -20.41 -1.55
C ALA A 82 2.73 -20.68 -1.12
N HIS A 83 3.22 -19.99 -0.09
CA HIS A 83 4.63 -19.93 0.28
C HIS A 83 4.90 -20.20 1.76
N GLY A 84 3.92 -20.66 2.52
CA GLY A 84 4.04 -20.89 3.96
C GLY A 84 5.17 -21.85 4.36
N GLY A 85 5.65 -22.70 3.44
CA GLY A 85 6.84 -23.53 3.65
C GLY A 85 8.14 -22.73 3.80
N LEU A 86 8.20 -21.48 3.30
CA LEU A 86 9.35 -20.59 3.40
C LEU A 86 9.30 -19.72 4.67
N VAL A 87 8.12 -19.55 5.27
CA VAL A 87 7.89 -18.62 6.38
C VAL A 87 8.03 -19.36 7.70
N GLU A 88 8.95 -18.94 8.55
CA GLU A 88 9.12 -19.47 9.90
C GLU A 88 8.08 -18.88 10.85
N ARG A 89 7.96 -17.56 10.86
CA ARG A 89 7.03 -16.81 11.73
C ARG A 89 6.48 -15.57 11.00
N MET A 90 5.33 -15.13 11.44
CA MET A 90 4.72 -13.88 11.00
C MET A 90 4.22 -13.06 12.17
N ALA A 91 4.36 -11.75 12.10
CA ALA A 91 3.77 -10.77 12.99
C ALA A 91 2.75 -9.92 12.20
N MET A 92 1.58 -9.72 12.79
CA MET A 92 0.55 -8.82 12.28
C MET A 92 0.44 -7.64 13.24
N VAL A 93 0.73 -6.45 12.78
CA VAL A 93 0.63 -5.20 13.55
C VAL A 93 -0.55 -4.40 13.02
N ASP A 94 -1.49 -4.05 13.88
CA ASP A 94 -2.66 -3.27 13.50
C ASP A 94 -3.10 -2.36 14.64
N LEU A 95 -3.62 -1.19 14.30
CA LEU A 95 -4.17 -0.23 15.24
C LEU A 95 -5.58 -0.65 15.69
N SER A 96 -6.31 -1.37 14.82
CA SER A 96 -7.68 -1.80 15.07
C SER A 96 -7.74 -3.18 15.72
N ARG A 97 -8.31 -3.24 16.92
CA ARG A 97 -8.61 -4.51 17.60
C ARG A 97 -9.55 -5.41 16.79
N ALA A 98 -10.50 -4.80 16.09
CA ALA A 98 -11.47 -5.51 15.27
C ALA A 98 -10.77 -6.18 14.07
N LEU A 99 -9.90 -5.47 13.36
CA LEU A 99 -9.11 -6.03 12.25
C LEU A 99 -8.16 -7.13 12.72
N LEU A 100 -7.48 -6.97 13.86
CA LEU A 100 -6.69 -8.07 14.45
C LEU A 100 -7.53 -9.32 14.74
N GLY A 101 -8.79 -9.15 15.10
CA GLY A 101 -9.73 -10.28 15.24
C GLY A 101 -9.99 -11.00 13.91
N ARG A 102 -10.20 -10.24 12.83
CA ARG A 102 -10.35 -10.79 11.48
C ARG A 102 -9.08 -11.50 11.00
N GLN A 103 -7.91 -10.88 11.21
CA GLN A 103 -6.60 -11.46 10.88
C GLN A 103 -6.36 -12.78 11.61
N ARG A 104 -6.69 -12.87 12.91
CA ARG A 104 -6.61 -14.13 13.67
C ARG A 104 -7.48 -15.22 13.07
N HIS A 105 -8.67 -14.87 12.62
CA HIS A 105 -9.56 -15.81 11.96
C HIS A 105 -9.01 -16.28 10.61
N ALA A 106 -8.59 -15.34 9.75
CA ALA A 106 -8.03 -15.62 8.43
C ALA A 106 -6.76 -16.49 8.50
N LEU A 107 -5.91 -16.26 9.52
CA LEU A 107 -4.62 -16.93 9.70
C LEU A 107 -4.68 -18.12 10.69
N ASN A 108 -5.88 -18.57 11.08
CA ASN A 108 -6.05 -19.69 12.00
C ASN A 108 -5.29 -20.97 11.60
N PRO A 109 -5.15 -21.37 10.32
CA PRO A 109 -4.35 -22.53 9.93
C PRO A 109 -2.86 -22.43 10.33
N TRP A 110 -2.33 -21.21 10.50
CA TRP A 110 -0.93 -20.94 10.86
C TRP A 110 -0.76 -20.25 12.21
N ARG A 111 -1.77 -20.34 13.10
CA ARG A 111 -1.81 -19.65 14.40
C ARG A 111 -0.55 -19.87 15.25
N ASP A 112 0.07 -21.05 15.16
CA ASP A 112 1.26 -21.40 15.96
C ASP A 112 2.54 -20.66 15.48
N ARG A 113 2.47 -20.04 14.29
CA ARG A 113 3.53 -19.22 13.69
C ARG A 113 3.19 -17.73 13.68
N ALA A 114 1.99 -17.34 14.14
CA ALA A 114 1.49 -15.97 14.05
C ALA A 114 1.53 -15.25 15.41
N VAL A 115 1.98 -14.01 15.41
CA VAL A 115 1.90 -13.08 16.54
C VAL A 115 1.06 -11.88 16.10
N PHE A 116 0.16 -11.41 16.98
CA PHE A 116 -0.73 -10.29 16.70
C PHE A 116 -0.47 -9.17 17.71
N VAL A 117 -0.08 -8.01 17.22
CA VAL A 117 0.31 -6.85 18.02
C VAL A 117 -0.68 -5.71 17.78
N LEU A 118 -1.37 -5.29 18.82
CA LEU A 118 -2.22 -4.10 18.79
C LEU A 118 -1.36 -2.87 19.05
N GLY A 119 -1.30 -1.95 18.10
CA GLY A 119 -0.55 -0.72 18.28
C GLY A 119 -0.40 0.08 16.99
N ASP A 120 -0.05 1.34 17.18
CA ASP A 120 0.26 2.26 16.10
C ASP A 120 1.57 1.87 15.39
N ALA A 121 1.55 1.86 14.06
CA ALA A 121 2.70 1.49 13.23
C ALA A 121 3.96 2.29 13.57
N LEU A 122 3.83 3.61 13.76
CA LEU A 122 4.95 4.50 14.03
C LEU A 122 5.52 4.33 15.45
N GLU A 123 4.69 3.88 16.40
CA GLU A 123 5.10 3.60 17.77
C GLU A 123 5.69 2.19 17.91
N VAL A 124 5.10 1.19 17.25
CA VAL A 124 5.48 -0.22 17.39
C VAL A 124 6.72 -0.56 16.55
N LEU A 125 6.82 -0.04 15.32
CA LEU A 125 7.90 -0.38 14.38
C LEU A 125 9.31 -0.22 14.99
N PRO A 126 9.64 0.85 15.76
CA PRO A 126 10.95 0.96 16.40
C PRO A 126 11.30 -0.19 17.35
N ALA A 127 10.32 -0.79 18.01
CA ALA A 127 10.49 -1.90 18.95
C ALA A 127 10.49 -3.30 18.29
N VAL A 128 9.96 -3.43 17.07
CA VAL A 128 9.92 -4.71 16.35
C VAL A 128 11.34 -5.23 16.13
N SER A 129 11.56 -6.51 16.45
CA SER A 129 12.86 -7.19 16.25
C SER A 129 12.65 -8.61 15.73
N GLY A 130 13.71 -9.20 15.20
CA GLY A 130 13.65 -10.58 14.72
C GLY A 130 12.76 -10.75 13.48
N VAL A 131 12.68 -9.74 12.63
CA VAL A 131 11.94 -9.72 11.35
C VAL A 131 12.94 -9.62 10.21
N ASP A 132 12.66 -10.31 9.11
CA ASP A 132 13.51 -10.33 7.91
C ASP A 132 12.90 -9.52 6.76
N LEU A 133 11.59 -9.25 6.79
CA LEU A 133 10.87 -8.50 5.76
C LEU A 133 9.61 -7.83 6.34
N PHE A 134 9.44 -6.54 6.06
CA PHE A 134 8.19 -5.82 6.30
C PHE A 134 7.28 -5.83 5.06
N LEU A 135 5.99 -6.08 5.27
CA LEU A 135 4.93 -5.91 4.28
C LEU A 135 4.00 -4.78 4.76
N ILE A 136 3.83 -3.76 3.92
CA ILE A 136 3.06 -2.56 4.23
C ILE A 136 2.24 -2.24 3.00
N ASN A 137 0.99 -2.68 3.00
CA ASN A 137 0.12 -2.61 1.83
C ASN A 137 -1.21 -1.95 2.18
N GLU A 138 -1.62 -0.95 1.39
CA GLU A 138 -2.88 -0.23 1.57
C GLU A 138 -3.11 0.27 3.01
N MET A 139 -2.10 0.94 3.60
CA MET A 139 -2.18 1.45 4.96
C MET A 139 -1.51 2.82 5.14
N ILE A 140 -0.55 3.17 4.28
CA ILE A 140 0.21 4.40 4.48
C ILE A 140 -0.58 5.67 4.09
N GLY A 141 -1.69 5.50 3.38
CA GLY A 141 -2.66 6.55 3.08
C GLY A 141 -3.38 7.07 4.32
N ASP A 142 -3.50 6.22 5.35
CA ASP A 142 -4.11 6.52 6.65
C ASP A 142 -3.17 7.23 7.64
N LEU A 143 -1.88 7.28 7.34
CA LEU A 143 -0.92 7.90 8.23
C LEU A 143 -1.02 9.43 8.21
N PRO A 144 -0.54 10.13 9.27
CA PRO A 144 -0.66 11.58 9.36
C PRO A 144 -0.14 12.33 8.14
N VAL A 145 -0.91 13.32 7.68
CA VAL A 145 -0.62 14.18 6.54
C VAL A 145 -0.71 15.64 6.93
N TRP A 146 0.32 16.43 6.64
CA TRP A 146 0.20 17.88 6.64
C TRP A 146 -0.62 18.34 5.45
N THR A 147 -1.70 19.06 5.70
CA THR A 147 -2.60 19.61 4.68
C THR A 147 -2.46 21.12 4.55
N ASP A 148 -2.80 21.65 3.38
CA ASP A 148 -2.81 23.09 3.08
C ASP A 148 -1.47 23.79 3.38
N LEU A 149 -0.36 23.11 3.13
CA LEU A 149 0.97 23.69 3.22
C LEU A 149 1.19 24.70 2.08
N HIS A 150 1.89 25.80 2.38
CA HIS A 150 2.38 26.74 1.38
C HIS A 150 3.89 26.73 1.33
N PRO A 151 4.53 26.69 0.13
CA PRO A 151 5.99 26.57 0.00
C PRO A 151 6.77 27.66 0.75
N LYS A 152 6.20 28.86 0.83
CA LYS A 152 6.82 30.04 1.46
C LYS A 152 6.64 30.10 2.98
N SER A 153 5.82 29.21 3.58
CA SER A 153 5.50 29.25 5.01
C SER A 153 5.21 27.84 5.57
N LEU A 154 6.23 27.00 5.56
CA LEU A 154 6.13 25.66 6.09
C LEU A 154 6.19 25.66 7.63
N PRO A 155 5.38 24.82 8.31
CA PRO A 155 5.59 24.54 9.73
C PRO A 155 6.99 23.98 9.95
N PRO A 156 7.62 24.25 11.14
CA PRO A 156 9.01 23.85 11.39
C PRO A 156 9.31 22.37 11.14
N GLU A 157 8.37 21.50 11.48
CA GLU A 157 8.50 20.07 11.27
C GLU A 157 8.50 19.69 9.78
N ALA A 158 7.57 20.23 8.99
CA ALA A 158 7.51 19.99 7.54
C ALA A 158 8.76 20.58 6.86
N ALA A 159 9.20 21.79 7.25
CA ALA A 159 10.41 22.42 6.74
C ALA A 159 11.64 21.54 7.00
N ALA A 160 11.79 21.02 8.22
CA ALA A 160 12.91 20.16 8.59
C ALA A 160 12.98 18.86 7.76
N LEU A 161 11.82 18.23 7.43
CA LEU A 161 11.79 17.05 6.57
C LEU A 161 12.14 17.39 5.12
N VAL A 162 11.57 18.48 4.60
CA VAL A 162 11.85 18.96 3.24
C VAL A 162 13.35 19.27 3.07
N GLU A 163 13.95 19.97 4.01
CA GLU A 163 15.38 20.30 3.99
C GLU A 163 16.26 19.04 4.14
N ARG A 164 16.00 18.22 5.16
CA ARG A 164 16.77 17.00 5.46
C ARG A 164 16.87 16.06 4.27
N TYR A 165 15.76 15.84 3.60
CA TYR A 165 15.68 14.89 2.50
C TYR A 165 15.67 15.56 1.13
N ARG A 166 15.76 16.90 1.08
CA ARG A 166 15.68 17.70 -0.17
C ARG A 166 14.43 17.33 -0.98
N LEU A 167 13.32 17.17 -0.28
CA LEU A 167 12.06 16.79 -0.94
C LEU A 167 11.62 17.87 -1.91
N ALA A 168 11.21 17.47 -3.12
CA ALA A 168 10.60 18.39 -4.04
C ALA A 168 9.29 18.93 -3.45
N ILE A 169 9.05 20.23 -3.54
CA ILE A 169 7.78 20.89 -3.21
C ILE A 169 7.36 21.77 -4.36
N PRO A 170 6.07 22.13 -4.52
CA PRO A 170 5.63 23.01 -5.59
C PRO A 170 6.24 24.40 -5.40
N GLU A 171 6.43 25.13 -6.49
CA GLU A 171 6.89 26.52 -6.43
C GLU A 171 5.83 27.46 -5.83
N GLU A 172 4.56 27.18 -6.12
CA GLU A 172 3.41 27.98 -5.72
C GLU A 172 2.19 27.10 -5.40
N GLY A 173 1.21 27.69 -4.72
CA GLY A 173 -0.04 27.05 -4.39
C GLY A 173 0.01 26.16 -3.14
N PRO A 174 -1.16 25.72 -2.67
CA PRO A 174 -1.24 24.79 -1.53
C PRO A 174 -0.88 23.37 -1.98
N PHE A 175 -0.32 22.60 -1.04
CA PHE A 175 0.00 21.18 -1.24
C PHE A 175 -0.12 20.39 0.07
N HIS A 176 -0.06 19.05 -0.03
CA HIS A 176 -0.05 18.15 1.11
C HIS A 176 1.28 17.40 1.20
N LEU A 177 1.68 17.01 2.41
CA LEU A 177 2.91 16.26 2.66
C LEU A 177 2.60 15.04 3.56
N ASN A 178 2.89 13.84 3.06
CA ASN A 178 2.67 12.57 3.77
C ASN A 178 3.71 12.35 4.87
N ILE A 179 3.64 13.14 5.95
CA ILE A 179 4.63 13.11 7.03
C ILE A 179 4.68 11.74 7.73
N GLY A 180 3.54 11.09 7.92
CA GLY A 180 3.48 9.76 8.53
C GLY A 180 4.17 8.70 7.66
N ALA A 181 3.92 8.70 6.35
CA ALA A 181 4.58 7.78 5.42
C ALA A 181 6.10 8.02 5.36
N ILE A 182 6.55 9.28 5.38
CA ILE A 182 7.97 9.63 5.45
C ILE A 182 8.59 9.07 6.73
N ARG A 183 7.97 9.28 7.89
CA ARG A 183 8.44 8.75 9.18
C ARG A 183 8.47 7.23 9.23
N LEU A 184 7.49 6.58 8.62
CA LEU A 184 7.47 5.11 8.50
C LEU A 184 8.69 4.62 7.70
N VAL A 185 8.96 5.22 6.54
CA VAL A 185 10.14 4.88 5.72
C VAL A 185 11.44 5.16 6.48
N GLU A 186 11.54 6.27 7.22
CA GLU A 186 12.69 6.51 8.11
C GLU A 186 12.88 5.38 9.12
N ALA A 187 11.81 4.94 9.77
CA ALA A 187 11.86 3.87 10.77
C ALA A 187 12.28 2.53 10.15
N VAL A 188 11.72 2.15 9.00
CA VAL A 188 12.12 0.96 8.23
C VAL A 188 13.60 1.01 7.86
N CYS A 189 14.07 2.13 7.29
CA CYS A 189 15.46 2.29 6.89
C CYS A 189 16.44 2.16 8.07
N ARG A 190 16.10 2.75 9.24
CA ARG A 190 16.92 2.63 10.46
C ARG A 190 17.00 1.20 10.99
N LYS A 191 15.98 0.38 10.77
CA LYS A 191 15.99 -1.06 11.11
C LYS A 191 16.94 -1.87 10.24
N ASN A 192 17.30 -1.35 9.08
CA ASN A 192 18.11 -2.07 8.09
C ASN A 192 17.46 -3.41 7.65
N ILE A 193 16.13 -3.45 7.63
CA ILE A 193 15.33 -4.61 7.23
C ILE A 193 14.63 -4.26 5.91
N PRO A 194 14.65 -5.15 4.91
CA PRO A 194 13.90 -4.96 3.68
C PRO A 194 12.42 -4.71 3.93
N ALA A 195 11.80 -3.91 3.06
CA ALA A 195 10.36 -3.67 3.10
C ALA A 195 9.76 -3.66 1.69
N PHE A 196 8.53 -4.13 1.60
CA PHE A 196 7.63 -3.92 0.48
C PHE A 196 6.49 -3.00 0.93
N ILE A 197 6.26 -1.95 0.15
CA ILE A 197 5.21 -0.95 0.41
C ILE A 197 4.40 -0.80 -0.87
N SER A 198 3.05 -0.78 -0.79
CA SER A 198 2.20 -0.39 -1.92
C SER A 198 0.98 0.39 -1.46
N GLU A 199 0.56 1.35 -2.31
CA GLU A 199 -0.51 2.28 -2.00
C GLU A 199 -0.95 3.07 -3.24
N HIS A 200 -2.08 3.77 -3.16
CA HIS A 200 -2.47 4.82 -4.11
C HIS A 200 -1.42 5.91 -4.19
N ALA A 201 -0.93 6.16 -5.39
CA ALA A 201 0.11 7.16 -5.63
C ALA A 201 -0.46 8.47 -6.21
N SER A 202 0.10 9.60 -5.78
CA SER A 202 -0.12 10.89 -6.43
C SER A 202 0.79 11.09 -7.66
N ASP A 203 1.82 10.26 -7.78
CA ASP A 203 2.76 10.21 -8.89
C ASP A 203 2.81 8.79 -9.51
N PRO A 204 1.68 8.29 -10.09
CA PRO A 204 1.54 6.93 -10.57
C PRO A 204 2.50 6.60 -11.72
N ILE A 205 2.88 5.33 -11.82
CA ILE A 205 3.63 4.78 -12.95
C ILE A 205 2.67 4.00 -13.84
N ILE A 206 2.47 4.48 -15.06
CA ILE A 206 1.59 3.82 -16.02
C ILE A 206 2.37 2.76 -16.79
N PRO A 207 1.88 1.50 -16.86
CA PRO A 207 2.51 0.46 -17.66
C PRO A 207 2.66 0.89 -19.13
N ARG A 208 3.83 0.61 -19.71
CA ARG A 208 4.13 1.00 -21.11
C ARG A 208 3.13 0.42 -22.12
N GLU A 209 2.63 -0.78 -21.85
CA GLU A 209 1.67 -1.47 -22.70
C GLU A 209 0.23 -0.96 -22.55
N MET A 210 -0.04 -0.15 -21.50
CA MET A 210 -1.37 0.36 -21.17
C MET A 210 -1.41 1.89 -21.05
N PRO A 211 -0.91 2.67 -22.05
CA PRO A 211 -0.87 4.13 -21.94
C PRO A 211 -2.25 4.78 -21.85
N PHE A 212 -3.31 4.06 -22.26
CA PHE A 212 -4.69 4.53 -22.15
C PHE A 212 -5.14 4.70 -20.70
N LEU A 213 -4.49 4.05 -19.73
CA LEU A 213 -4.78 4.19 -18.30
C LEU A 213 -4.41 5.60 -17.75
N ALA A 214 -3.55 6.35 -18.45
CA ALA A 214 -3.23 7.73 -18.06
C ALA A 214 -4.39 8.71 -18.28
N ARG A 215 -5.39 8.32 -19.09
CA ARG A 215 -6.49 9.23 -19.43
C ARG A 215 -7.34 9.57 -18.21
N GLY A 216 -7.45 10.88 -17.92
CA GLY A 216 -8.26 11.40 -16.80
C GLY A 216 -7.62 11.23 -15.42
N LEU A 217 -6.36 10.80 -15.35
CA LEU A 217 -5.60 10.86 -14.11
C LEU A 217 -5.23 12.29 -13.75
N ALA A 218 -5.33 12.64 -12.47
CA ALA A 218 -4.76 13.86 -11.93
C ALA A 218 -3.24 13.69 -11.81
N THR A 219 -2.50 14.15 -12.80
CA THR A 219 -1.03 13.97 -12.86
C THR A 219 -0.25 15.07 -12.14
N GLY A 220 -0.89 15.87 -11.29
CA GLY A 220 -0.25 16.96 -10.54
C GLY A 220 0.91 16.52 -9.63
N GLY A 221 1.03 15.23 -9.38
CA GLY A 221 2.14 14.64 -8.61
C GLY A 221 2.11 14.93 -7.11
N TRP A 222 1.12 15.68 -6.61
CA TRP A 222 0.99 16.03 -5.19
C TRP A 222 -0.08 15.18 -4.52
N PRO A 223 0.10 14.80 -3.23
CA PRO A 223 -0.91 14.08 -2.48
C PRO A 223 -2.27 14.78 -2.54
N ARG A 224 -3.33 14.02 -2.75
CA ARG A 224 -4.71 14.50 -2.76
C ARG A 224 -5.55 13.67 -1.80
N GLU A 225 -6.60 14.28 -1.28
CA GLU A 225 -7.59 13.63 -0.44
C GLU A 225 -8.40 12.60 -1.24
N ILE A 226 -8.56 11.41 -0.68
CA ILE A 226 -9.51 10.38 -1.09
C ILE A 226 -10.60 10.34 -0.02
N ARG A 227 -11.80 10.79 -0.38
CA ARG A 227 -12.94 10.79 0.55
C ARG A 227 -13.62 9.44 0.54
N LEU A 228 -13.56 8.75 1.66
CA LEU A 228 -14.27 7.52 1.92
C LEU A 228 -15.58 7.80 2.68
N THR A 229 -16.39 6.77 2.91
CA THR A 229 -17.71 6.95 3.55
C THR A 229 -17.62 7.52 4.95
N ALA A 230 -16.61 7.16 5.73
CA ALA A 230 -16.52 7.49 7.15
C ALA A 230 -15.24 8.29 7.53
N HIS A 231 -14.25 8.36 6.67
CA HIS A 231 -13.01 9.11 6.88
C HIS A 231 -12.42 9.54 5.53
N SER A 232 -11.25 10.17 5.57
CA SER A 232 -10.49 10.51 4.38
C SER A 232 -9.07 9.97 4.51
N GLU A 233 -8.54 9.51 3.38
CA GLU A 233 -7.15 9.12 3.20
C GLU A 233 -6.45 10.07 2.23
N TYR A 234 -5.15 9.91 2.07
CA TYR A 234 -4.38 10.70 1.12
C TYR A 234 -3.51 9.83 0.23
N THR A 235 -3.54 10.11 -1.07
CA THR A 235 -2.59 9.48 -2.00
C THR A 235 -1.15 9.79 -1.59
N ILE A 236 -0.24 8.88 -1.92
CA ILE A 236 1.17 8.94 -1.50
C ILE A 236 2.05 9.45 -2.64
N ARG A 237 2.93 10.40 -2.34
CA ARG A 237 4.00 10.77 -3.26
C ARG A 237 5.19 9.81 -3.08
N PHE A 238 5.21 8.76 -3.87
CA PHE A 238 6.24 7.71 -3.80
C PHE A 238 7.64 8.22 -4.08
N SER A 239 7.79 9.22 -4.97
CA SER A 239 9.10 9.85 -5.21
C SER A 239 9.72 10.46 -3.94
N HIS A 240 8.91 10.95 -2.99
CA HIS A 240 9.42 11.38 -1.69
C HIS A 240 9.94 10.20 -0.85
N LEU A 241 9.20 9.08 -0.82
CA LEU A 241 9.61 7.88 -0.07
C LEU A 241 10.89 7.29 -0.62
N GLU A 242 11.03 7.22 -1.95
CA GLU A 242 12.26 6.81 -2.61
C GLU A 242 13.44 7.72 -2.24
N GLN A 243 13.20 9.03 -2.23
CA GLN A 243 14.23 10.02 -1.89
C GLN A 243 14.68 9.89 -0.44
N VAL A 244 13.75 9.67 0.50
CA VAL A 244 14.06 9.40 1.92
C VAL A 244 14.88 8.12 2.05
N ALA A 245 14.48 7.03 1.41
CA ALA A 245 15.20 5.77 1.47
C ALA A 245 16.65 5.91 0.93
N ARG A 246 16.81 6.56 -0.22
CA ARG A 246 18.13 6.82 -0.83
C ARG A 246 18.99 7.73 0.04
N ALA A 247 18.42 8.79 0.64
CA ALA A 247 19.14 9.68 1.55
C ALA A 247 19.64 8.97 2.81
N LEU A 248 18.96 7.89 3.21
CA LEU A 248 19.35 7.02 4.32
C LEU A 248 20.26 5.85 3.89
N GLY A 249 20.80 5.90 2.66
CA GLY A 249 21.74 4.91 2.14
C GLY A 249 21.09 3.57 1.72
N ARG A 250 19.76 3.55 1.53
CA ARG A 250 19.03 2.34 1.13
C ARG A 250 18.82 2.32 -0.39
N LYS A 251 18.84 1.11 -0.95
CA LYS A 251 18.40 0.91 -2.33
C LYS A 251 16.87 0.92 -2.35
N ALA A 252 16.31 1.67 -3.29
CA ALA A 252 14.86 1.79 -3.49
C ALA A 252 14.52 1.49 -4.95
N GLU A 253 13.58 0.57 -5.16
CA GLU A 253 13.03 0.20 -6.47
C GLU A 253 11.51 0.32 -6.43
N THR A 254 10.91 0.81 -7.50
CA THR A 254 9.48 1.10 -7.57
C THR A 254 8.91 0.76 -8.95
N GLY A 255 7.60 0.55 -9.02
CA GLY A 255 6.89 0.28 -10.26
C GLY A 255 5.38 0.35 -10.12
N SER A 256 4.69 0.06 -11.22
CA SER A 256 3.24 -0.07 -11.25
C SER A 256 2.78 -1.37 -10.59
N LEU A 257 1.71 -1.32 -9.80
CA LEU A 257 1.13 -2.52 -9.20
C LEU A 257 0.56 -3.47 -10.28
N LEU A 258 0.01 -2.94 -11.37
CA LEU A 258 -0.48 -3.76 -12.50
C LEU A 258 0.61 -4.64 -13.12
N GLU A 259 1.84 -4.10 -13.26
CA GLU A 259 2.99 -4.89 -13.74
C GLU A 259 3.42 -5.93 -12.72
N LEU A 260 3.41 -5.57 -11.43
CA LEU A 260 3.78 -6.49 -10.35
C LEU A 260 2.84 -7.71 -10.31
N ILE A 261 1.53 -7.49 -10.41
CA ILE A 261 0.54 -8.59 -10.40
C ILE A 261 0.49 -9.36 -11.72
N GLY A 262 1.20 -8.89 -12.75
CA GLY A 262 1.29 -9.57 -14.05
C GLY A 262 0.01 -9.52 -14.86
N TYR A 263 -0.80 -8.47 -14.72
CA TYR A 263 -2.01 -8.31 -15.53
C TYR A 263 -1.66 -8.14 -17.01
N SER A 264 -2.15 -9.03 -17.88
CA SER A 264 -1.73 -9.15 -19.28
C SER A 264 -2.85 -8.97 -20.31
N SER A 265 -4.11 -8.86 -19.88
CA SER A 265 -5.26 -8.76 -20.81
C SER A 265 -5.43 -7.34 -21.38
N VAL A 266 -4.37 -6.81 -22.03
CA VAL A 266 -4.25 -5.41 -22.49
C VAL A 266 -5.39 -5.02 -23.44
N GLU A 267 -5.73 -5.85 -24.43
CA GLU A 267 -6.77 -5.54 -25.42
C GLU A 267 -8.17 -5.48 -24.80
N LYS A 268 -8.48 -6.43 -23.91
CA LYS A 268 -9.73 -6.42 -23.14
C LYS A 268 -9.84 -5.14 -22.29
N ALA A 269 -8.76 -4.82 -21.56
CA ALA A 269 -8.68 -3.62 -20.74
C ALA A 269 -8.85 -2.34 -21.58
N ARG A 270 -8.15 -2.26 -22.72
CA ARG A 270 -8.24 -1.12 -23.63
C ARG A 270 -9.65 -0.89 -24.14
N PHE A 271 -10.33 -1.96 -24.54
CA PHE A 271 -11.71 -1.89 -25.00
C PHE A 271 -12.63 -1.36 -23.90
N ILE A 272 -12.63 -2.01 -22.73
CA ILE A 272 -13.50 -1.67 -21.60
C ILE A 272 -13.24 -0.24 -21.12
N PHE A 273 -11.98 0.13 -20.92
CA PHE A 273 -11.60 1.41 -20.36
C PHE A 273 -11.88 2.59 -21.31
N ASN A 274 -11.69 2.42 -22.61
CA ASN A 274 -11.98 3.44 -23.61
C ASN A 274 -13.48 3.60 -23.87
N ALA A 275 -14.25 2.51 -23.85
CA ALA A 275 -15.68 2.57 -24.07
C ALA A 275 -16.42 3.31 -22.95
N ARG A 276 -15.90 3.27 -21.72
CA ARG A 276 -16.55 3.78 -20.49
C ARG A 276 -18.00 3.30 -20.35
N ALA A 277 -18.31 2.18 -20.95
CA ALA A 277 -19.63 1.54 -20.92
C ALA A 277 -19.43 0.04 -20.71
N CYS A 278 -20.00 -0.45 -19.64
CA CYS A 278 -19.96 -1.86 -19.30
C CYS A 278 -21.34 -2.46 -19.53
N SER A 279 -21.41 -3.51 -20.35
CA SER A 279 -22.65 -4.23 -20.68
C SER A 279 -22.81 -5.51 -19.86
N THR A 280 -21.80 -5.90 -19.10
CA THR A 280 -21.80 -7.07 -18.22
C THR A 280 -21.13 -6.75 -16.89
N ASP A 281 -21.49 -7.49 -15.84
CA ASP A 281 -20.89 -7.39 -14.51
C ASP A 281 -19.36 -7.64 -14.57
N GLU A 282 -18.92 -8.58 -15.41
CA GLU A 282 -17.50 -8.86 -15.61
C GLU A 282 -16.74 -7.63 -16.14
N GLN A 283 -17.31 -6.90 -17.12
CA GLN A 283 -16.71 -5.69 -17.64
C GLN A 283 -16.69 -4.57 -16.59
N ALA A 284 -17.74 -4.47 -15.79
CA ALA A 284 -17.79 -3.51 -14.69
C ALA A 284 -16.71 -3.78 -13.65
N LEU A 285 -16.51 -5.03 -13.24
CA LEU A 285 -15.44 -5.43 -12.32
C LEU A 285 -14.05 -5.13 -12.88
N VAL A 286 -13.79 -5.40 -14.16
CA VAL A 286 -12.52 -5.08 -14.80
C VAL A 286 -12.29 -3.57 -14.86
N PHE A 287 -13.34 -2.80 -15.20
CA PHE A 287 -13.24 -1.34 -15.25
C PHE A 287 -12.94 -0.76 -13.87
N GLU A 288 -13.71 -1.12 -12.87
CA GLU A 288 -13.55 -0.67 -11.50
C GLU A 288 -12.15 -0.99 -10.97
N PHE A 289 -11.69 -2.23 -11.13
CA PHE A 289 -10.36 -2.64 -10.73
C PHE A 289 -9.27 -1.80 -11.40
N LEU A 290 -9.32 -1.63 -12.72
CA LEU A 290 -8.32 -0.86 -13.45
C LEU A 290 -8.37 0.63 -13.12
N ASP A 291 -9.55 1.19 -12.88
CA ASP A 291 -9.70 2.62 -12.53
C ASP A 291 -9.05 2.94 -11.18
N HIS A 292 -9.14 2.03 -10.23
CA HIS A 292 -8.45 2.15 -8.95
C HIS A 292 -6.96 1.82 -9.07
N VAL A 293 -6.60 0.64 -9.57
CA VAL A 293 -5.23 0.09 -9.48
C VAL A 293 -4.24 0.81 -10.42
N ARG A 294 -4.70 1.53 -11.44
CA ARG A 294 -3.82 2.35 -12.29
C ARG A 294 -3.06 3.45 -11.53
N GLU A 295 -3.54 3.84 -10.37
CA GLU A 295 -2.85 4.80 -9.49
C GLU A 295 -1.92 4.12 -8.48
N TYR A 296 -1.99 2.79 -8.30
CA TYR A 296 -1.15 2.11 -7.33
C TYR A 296 0.30 1.98 -7.77
N ARG A 297 1.19 2.31 -6.86
CA ARG A 297 2.62 2.01 -6.96
C ARG A 297 3.04 1.05 -5.86
N TRP A 298 4.13 0.35 -6.12
CA TRP A 298 4.88 -0.36 -5.11
C TRP A 298 6.29 0.22 -4.97
N LEU A 299 6.87 0.04 -3.79
CA LEU A 299 8.23 0.41 -3.44
C LEU A 299 8.86 -0.73 -2.65
N THR A 300 10.04 -1.20 -3.05
CA THR A 300 10.91 -2.03 -2.21
C THR A 300 12.06 -1.20 -1.68
N ILE A 301 12.43 -1.45 -0.43
CA ILE A 301 13.56 -0.84 0.26
C ILE A 301 14.48 -1.97 0.71
N GLU A 302 15.78 -1.88 0.31
CA GLU A 302 16.83 -2.87 0.64
C GLU A 302 17.92 -2.27 1.51
#